data_2276c5d89364f70c94cba35e437a47c6
#
_entry.id   2276c5d89364f70c94cba35e437a47c6
#
_cell.length_a   1.000
_cell.length_b   1.000
_cell.length_c   1.000
_cell.angle_alpha   90.00
_cell.angle_beta   90.00
_cell.angle_gamma   90.00
#
_symmetry.space_group_name_H-M   'P 1'
#
loop_
_entity.id
_entity.type
_entity.pdbx_description
1 polymer ?
#
loop_
_entity_poly.entity_id
_entity_poly.type
_entity_poly.pdbx_seq_one_letter_code
_entity_poly.pdbx_strand_id
1 'polypeptide(L)'
;MAGRSNPRHARWRRQGGPSAATVIGLLVCVVCFSAAFFLWKAALSGSGRNESGEEPFRPVVGDPPYRVCIDAGHGGSDPGARGVVEEKEMTAQTSEALLALLEADPNYIPLRSRESYDATAKPSERAGAINAQIPQLLLSIHGNSAPEGSAAAGFECYPSVPGRTWHRESYYFAQQLAQGMQAAGAKLRGHGGIRYIYYQGEVKQLVESTHTEVRDERSFTLLEDVNCPAVLAEQCFVTSEEDVAQFGSEEGCKTVARVYYEAICAYFGTQPLDTPL
;
A
#
# COMPACT_ATOMS: atom_id res chain seq x y z
N MET A 1 -15.23 -79.69 26.05
CA MET A 1 -13.77 -79.47 25.96
C MET A 1 -13.58 -78.01 25.62
N ALA A 2 -13.02 -77.28 26.57
CA ALA A 2 -12.89 -75.82 26.51
C ALA A 2 -11.54 -75.37 25.87
N GLY A 3 -11.59 -74.58 24.84
CA GLY A 3 -10.45 -73.91 24.25
C GLY A 3 -10.38 -72.47 24.69
N ARG A 4 -9.42 -72.12 25.58
CA ARG A 4 -9.16 -70.77 26.04
C ARG A 4 -8.31 -70.03 24.98
N SER A 5 -8.83 -68.95 24.39
CA SER A 5 -8.06 -67.98 23.60
C SER A 5 -7.47 -66.89 24.48
N ASN A 6 -6.19 -66.69 24.39
CA ASN A 6 -5.36 -65.74 25.14
C ASN A 6 -5.35 -64.36 24.44
N PRO A 7 -5.64 -63.23 25.08
CA PRO A 7 -5.56 -61.91 24.44
C PRO A 7 -4.11 -61.41 24.39
N ARG A 8 -3.63 -61.13 23.19
CA ARG A 8 -2.35 -60.49 22.95
C ARG A 8 -2.39 -59.03 23.35
N HIS A 9 -1.59 -58.66 24.36
CA HIS A 9 -1.38 -57.24 24.73
C HIS A 9 -0.58 -56.51 23.62
N ALA A 10 -1.24 -55.55 22.97
CA ALA A 10 -0.62 -54.58 22.07
C ALA A 10 0.24 -53.62 22.92
N ARG A 11 1.58 -53.71 22.78
CA ARG A 11 2.51 -52.71 23.35
C ARG A 11 2.46 -51.45 22.50
N TRP A 12 1.92 -50.39 23.06
CA TRP A 12 2.05 -49.04 22.53
C TRP A 12 3.53 -48.58 22.64
N ARG A 13 4.21 -48.42 21.50
CA ARG A 13 5.50 -47.76 21.46
C ARG A 13 5.25 -46.27 21.75
N ARG A 14 5.79 -45.77 22.84
CA ARG A 14 5.93 -44.31 23.08
C ARG A 14 6.89 -43.79 22.02
N GLN A 15 6.39 -42.93 21.14
CA GLN A 15 7.27 -42.12 20.28
C GLN A 15 8.02 -41.16 21.20
N GLY A 16 9.36 -41.26 21.23
CA GLY A 16 10.20 -40.34 21.96
C GLY A 16 10.06 -38.94 21.38
N GLY A 17 9.83 -37.94 22.22
CA GLY A 17 9.86 -36.53 21.83
C GLY A 17 11.24 -36.15 21.27
N PRO A 18 11.32 -34.96 20.62
CA PRO A 18 12.58 -34.50 20.03
C PRO A 18 13.70 -34.44 21.10
N SER A 19 14.91 -34.82 20.72
CA SER A 19 16.05 -34.80 21.66
C SER A 19 16.35 -33.34 22.09
N ALA A 20 16.94 -33.17 23.27
CA ALA A 20 17.38 -31.87 23.74
C ALA A 20 18.30 -31.15 22.70
N ALA A 21 19.12 -31.89 21.98
CA ALA A 21 19.94 -31.37 20.90
C ALA A 21 19.13 -30.83 19.72
N THR A 22 17.97 -31.47 19.38
CA THR A 22 17.07 -31.01 18.32
C THR A 22 16.34 -29.72 18.74
N VAL A 23 15.92 -29.62 19.99
CA VAL A 23 15.27 -28.42 20.55
C VAL A 23 16.24 -27.23 20.63
N ILE A 24 17.48 -27.48 21.05
CA ILE A 24 18.53 -26.45 21.10
C ILE A 24 18.89 -25.98 19.68
N GLY A 25 19.01 -26.90 18.71
CA GLY A 25 19.27 -26.56 17.32
C GLY A 25 18.17 -25.67 16.71
N LEU A 26 16.89 -25.97 16.97
CA LEU A 26 15.75 -25.15 16.55
C LEU A 26 15.75 -23.77 17.19
N LEU A 27 16.05 -23.66 18.50
CA LEU A 27 16.16 -22.38 19.20
C LEU A 27 17.30 -21.51 18.67
N VAL A 28 18.46 -22.09 18.40
CA VAL A 28 19.61 -21.38 17.79
C VAL A 28 19.26 -20.90 16.39
N CYS A 29 18.59 -21.71 15.55
CA CYS A 29 18.13 -21.26 14.23
C CYS A 29 17.15 -20.10 14.32
N VAL A 30 16.16 -20.13 15.22
CA VAL A 30 15.19 -19.03 15.42
C VAL A 30 15.91 -17.75 15.87
N VAL A 31 16.87 -17.84 16.78
CA VAL A 31 17.65 -16.67 17.24
C VAL A 31 18.53 -16.12 16.11
N CYS A 32 19.16 -16.99 15.31
CA CYS A 32 19.98 -16.56 14.18
C CYS A 32 19.13 -15.92 13.06
N PHE A 33 17.94 -16.46 12.77
CA PHE A 33 17.01 -15.85 11.79
C PHE A 33 16.48 -14.51 12.30
N SER A 34 16.14 -14.39 13.59
CA SER A 34 15.71 -13.13 14.19
C SER A 34 16.83 -12.09 14.15
N ALA A 35 18.06 -12.46 14.51
CA ALA A 35 19.21 -11.55 14.45
C ALA A 35 19.56 -11.14 13.01
N ALA A 36 19.50 -12.06 12.05
CA ALA A 36 19.71 -11.76 10.63
C ALA A 36 18.62 -10.83 10.09
N PHE A 37 17.36 -11.02 10.49
CA PHE A 37 16.23 -10.15 10.12
C PHE A 37 16.38 -8.75 10.72
N PHE A 38 16.79 -8.63 12.00
CA PHE A 38 17.08 -7.34 12.63
C PHE A 38 18.28 -6.63 12.00
N LEU A 39 19.36 -7.37 11.67
CA LEU A 39 20.51 -6.81 10.98
C LEU A 39 20.17 -6.40 9.54
N TRP A 40 19.31 -7.16 8.85
CA TRP A 40 18.81 -6.81 7.52
C TRP A 40 17.88 -5.59 7.57
N LYS A 41 16.94 -5.51 8.54
CA LYS A 41 16.16 -4.28 8.80
C LYS A 41 17.06 -3.09 9.16
N ALA A 42 18.08 -3.27 9.99
CA ALA A 42 19.04 -2.23 10.33
C ALA A 42 19.90 -1.79 9.11
N ALA A 43 20.24 -2.72 8.22
CA ALA A 43 20.95 -2.41 6.97
C ALA A 43 20.05 -1.67 5.96
N LEU A 44 18.74 -1.97 5.95
CA LEU A 44 17.74 -1.22 5.16
C LEU A 44 17.39 0.14 5.80
N SER A 45 17.54 0.26 7.12
CA SER A 45 17.39 1.52 7.87
C SER A 45 18.70 2.34 7.92
N GLY A 46 19.79 1.78 7.42
CA GLY A 46 21.05 2.47 7.28
C GLY A 46 20.87 3.66 6.35
N SER A 47 20.95 4.87 6.90
CA SER A 47 20.88 6.13 6.21
C SER A 47 21.82 6.10 4.99
N GLY A 48 21.27 5.81 3.81
CA GLY A 48 21.96 6.05 2.57
C GLY A 48 22.19 7.56 2.46
N ARG A 49 23.37 8.02 2.83
CA ARG A 49 23.80 9.35 2.40
C ARG A 49 23.79 9.32 0.89
N ASN A 50 23.07 10.25 0.28
CA ASN A 50 23.20 10.52 -1.13
C ASN A 50 24.68 10.81 -1.44
N GLU A 51 25.14 10.60 -2.66
CA GLU A 51 26.51 10.91 -3.11
C GLU A 51 26.92 12.37 -2.82
N SER A 52 25.94 13.27 -2.60
CA SER A 52 26.11 14.66 -2.17
C SER A 52 26.35 14.84 -0.65
N GLY A 53 26.23 13.79 0.17
CA GLY A 53 26.36 13.88 1.63
C GLY A 53 25.20 14.55 2.36
N GLU A 54 24.12 14.89 1.67
CA GLU A 54 22.91 15.46 2.25
C GLU A 54 22.06 14.39 2.91
N GLU A 55 21.47 14.71 4.07
CA GLU A 55 20.49 13.86 4.73
C GLU A 55 19.27 13.68 3.80
N PRO A 56 18.72 12.45 3.69
CA PRO A 56 17.53 12.22 2.87
C PRO A 56 16.35 13.06 3.38
N PHE A 57 15.60 13.63 2.45
CA PHE A 57 14.41 14.43 2.79
C PHE A 57 13.44 13.63 3.64
N ARG A 58 12.95 14.26 4.72
CA ARG A 58 11.82 13.78 5.51
C ARG A 58 10.82 14.91 5.71
N PRO A 59 9.50 14.65 5.58
CA PRO A 59 8.49 15.67 5.84
C PRO A 59 8.48 16.09 7.31
N VAL A 60 8.15 17.35 7.57
CA VAL A 60 7.88 17.85 8.92
C VAL A 60 6.39 17.70 9.18
N VAL A 61 6.00 16.80 10.08
CA VAL A 61 4.60 16.35 10.22
C VAL A 61 3.92 16.78 11.53
N GLY A 62 4.66 17.34 12.51
CA GLY A 62 4.13 17.68 13.85
C GLY A 62 3.90 16.46 14.73
N ASP A 63 2.96 16.59 15.68
CA ASP A 63 2.65 15.55 16.66
C ASP A 63 1.33 14.82 16.32
N PRO A 64 1.18 13.53 16.70
CA PRO A 64 -0.08 12.79 16.51
C PRO A 64 -1.19 13.34 17.43
N PRO A 65 -2.49 13.06 17.11
CA PRO A 65 -2.94 12.20 16.04
C PRO A 65 -2.95 12.89 14.67
N TYR A 66 -2.52 12.15 13.63
CA TYR A 66 -2.42 12.64 12.26
C TYR A 66 -3.72 12.41 11.49
N ARG A 67 -4.16 13.42 10.74
CA ARG A 67 -5.37 13.40 9.92
C ARG A 67 -5.04 12.86 8.53
N VAL A 68 -5.42 11.62 8.25
CA VAL A 68 -5.14 10.94 6.98
C VAL A 68 -6.43 10.70 6.23
N CYS A 69 -6.54 11.26 5.03
CA CYS A 69 -7.71 11.06 4.18
C CYS A 69 -7.47 9.92 3.19
N ILE A 70 -8.44 9.00 3.13
CA ILE A 70 -8.47 7.90 2.16
C ILE A 70 -9.58 8.19 1.16
N ASP A 71 -9.21 8.16 -0.12
CA ASP A 71 -10.11 8.33 -1.24
C ASP A 71 -10.13 7.05 -2.08
N ALA A 72 -11.28 6.40 -2.14
CA ALA A 72 -11.49 5.32 -3.10
C ALA A 72 -11.83 5.93 -4.47
N GLY A 73 -11.12 5.56 -5.51
CA GLY A 73 -11.44 5.95 -6.88
C GLY A 73 -12.85 5.49 -7.29
N HIS A 74 -13.49 6.25 -8.18
CA HIS A 74 -14.81 5.92 -8.74
C HIS A 74 -15.92 5.78 -7.68
N GLY A 75 -16.95 4.98 -7.92
CA GLY A 75 -18.05 4.71 -6.97
C GLY A 75 -19.44 5.12 -7.50
N GLY A 76 -20.47 4.57 -6.89
CA GLY A 76 -21.85 4.76 -7.32
C GLY A 76 -22.08 4.35 -8.77
N SER A 77 -22.50 5.30 -9.61
CA SER A 77 -22.75 5.07 -11.05
C SER A 77 -21.47 5.03 -11.90
N ASP A 78 -20.33 5.43 -11.35
CA ASP A 78 -19.02 5.35 -12.01
C ASP A 78 -18.29 4.06 -11.61
N PRO A 79 -18.26 3.03 -12.47
CA PRO A 79 -17.60 1.76 -12.15
C PRO A 79 -16.07 1.84 -12.20
N GLY A 80 -15.49 2.89 -12.80
CA GLY A 80 -14.10 2.90 -13.23
C GLY A 80 -13.82 1.88 -14.34
N ALA A 81 -12.61 1.37 -14.38
CA ALA A 81 -12.25 0.31 -15.31
C ALA A 81 -12.93 -1.01 -14.94
N ARG A 82 -13.22 -1.82 -15.98
CA ARG A 82 -13.82 -3.15 -15.87
C ARG A 82 -12.87 -4.19 -16.45
N GLY A 83 -12.58 -5.20 -15.67
CA GLY A 83 -11.72 -6.30 -16.06
C GLY A 83 -12.11 -7.58 -15.33
N VAL A 84 -11.18 -8.21 -14.66
CA VAL A 84 -11.43 -9.37 -13.78
C VAL A 84 -12.29 -8.94 -12.59
N VAL A 85 -12.10 -7.69 -12.11
CA VAL A 85 -12.93 -7.02 -11.10
C VAL A 85 -13.36 -5.64 -11.61
N GLU A 86 -14.42 -5.05 -11.03
CA GLU A 86 -14.72 -3.62 -11.21
C GLU A 86 -13.79 -2.78 -10.32
N GLU A 87 -13.19 -1.74 -10.87
CA GLU A 87 -12.24 -0.88 -10.14
C GLU A 87 -12.87 -0.29 -8.88
N LYS A 88 -14.11 0.23 -8.95
CA LYS A 88 -14.79 0.80 -7.79
C LYS A 88 -14.96 -0.17 -6.62
N GLU A 89 -15.17 -1.46 -6.90
CA GLU A 89 -15.33 -2.47 -5.85
C GLU A 89 -14.00 -2.77 -5.18
N MET A 90 -12.94 -2.94 -5.96
CA MET A 90 -11.59 -3.15 -5.46
C MET A 90 -11.10 -1.94 -4.64
N THR A 91 -11.28 -0.72 -5.14
CA THR A 91 -10.83 0.49 -4.44
C THR A 91 -11.58 0.72 -3.15
N ALA A 92 -12.90 0.46 -3.12
CA ALA A 92 -13.71 0.53 -1.90
C ALA A 92 -13.25 -0.51 -0.86
N GLN A 93 -13.03 -1.76 -1.26
CA GLN A 93 -12.56 -2.83 -0.35
C GLN A 93 -11.19 -2.48 0.27
N THR A 94 -10.23 -2.06 -0.54
CA THR A 94 -8.91 -1.65 -0.03
C THR A 94 -9.01 -0.45 0.90
N SER A 95 -9.83 0.55 0.54
CA SER A 95 -10.02 1.76 1.35
C SER A 95 -10.66 1.46 2.70
N GLU A 96 -11.70 0.61 2.75
CA GLU A 96 -12.35 0.23 4.00
C GLU A 96 -11.39 -0.57 4.91
N ALA A 97 -10.63 -1.51 4.34
CA ALA A 97 -9.63 -2.27 5.10
C ALA A 97 -8.53 -1.35 5.66
N LEU A 98 -8.06 -0.36 4.87
CA LEU A 98 -7.08 0.62 5.33
C LEU A 98 -7.63 1.54 6.42
N LEU A 99 -8.86 2.02 6.27
CA LEU A 99 -9.53 2.84 7.28
C LEU A 99 -9.65 2.08 8.61
N ALA A 100 -10.01 0.79 8.58
CA ALA A 100 -10.08 -0.02 9.79
C ALA A 100 -8.73 -0.12 10.53
N LEU A 101 -7.61 -0.24 9.80
CA LEU A 101 -6.27 -0.22 10.40
C LEU A 101 -5.94 1.13 11.03
N LEU A 102 -6.26 2.23 10.35
CA LEU A 102 -6.02 3.58 10.85
C LEU A 102 -6.92 3.91 12.06
N GLU A 103 -8.18 3.43 12.07
CA GLU A 103 -9.11 3.58 13.20
C GLU A 103 -8.63 2.83 14.46
N ALA A 104 -7.95 1.70 14.28
CA ALA A 104 -7.38 0.94 15.38
C ALA A 104 -6.11 1.58 15.98
N ASP A 105 -5.46 2.49 15.27
CA ASP A 105 -4.20 3.11 15.69
C ASP A 105 -4.43 4.52 16.25
N PRO A 106 -4.16 4.75 17.55
CA PRO A 106 -4.40 6.05 18.19
C PRO A 106 -3.54 7.19 17.64
N ASN A 107 -2.53 6.89 16.82
CA ASN A 107 -1.74 7.91 16.14
C ASN A 107 -2.49 8.60 14.99
N TYR A 108 -3.66 8.07 14.56
CA TYR A 108 -4.35 8.56 13.38
C TYR A 108 -5.81 8.96 13.64
N ILE A 109 -6.27 9.93 12.85
CA ILE A 109 -7.67 10.28 12.65
C ILE A 109 -7.96 10.01 11.16
N PRO A 110 -8.53 8.84 10.83
CA PRO A 110 -8.89 8.53 9.46
C PRO A 110 -10.04 9.40 8.97
N LEU A 111 -9.94 9.85 7.73
CA LEU A 111 -10.92 10.68 7.06
C LEU A 111 -11.31 10.01 5.75
N ARG A 112 -12.54 10.23 5.30
CA ARG A 112 -13.08 9.77 4.01
C ARG A 112 -13.24 10.93 3.06
N SER A 113 -13.00 10.74 1.77
CA SER A 113 -13.27 11.75 0.74
C SER A 113 -14.77 12.01 0.56
N ARG A 114 -15.62 11.08 0.98
CA ARG A 114 -17.09 11.14 0.95
C ARG A 114 -17.67 10.18 1.98
N GLU A 115 -18.96 10.38 2.36
CA GLU A 115 -19.64 9.60 3.40
C GLU A 115 -19.72 8.09 3.08
N SER A 116 -19.92 7.76 1.81
CA SER A 116 -19.97 6.37 1.32
C SER A 116 -19.24 6.26 -0.02
N TYR A 117 -18.45 5.22 -0.18
CA TYR A 117 -17.80 4.91 -1.46
C TYR A 117 -18.79 4.41 -2.53
N ASP A 118 -20.01 4.08 -2.16
CA ASP A 118 -21.12 3.83 -3.10
C ASP A 118 -21.71 5.09 -3.70
N ALA A 119 -21.36 6.29 -3.19
CA ALA A 119 -21.84 7.56 -3.72
C ALA A 119 -20.99 7.99 -4.92
N THR A 120 -21.66 8.47 -5.97
CA THR A 120 -20.99 9.14 -7.09
C THR A 120 -20.54 10.54 -6.66
N ALA A 121 -19.27 10.86 -6.85
CA ALA A 121 -18.72 12.19 -6.60
C ALA A 121 -17.60 12.49 -7.61
N LYS A 122 -17.65 13.67 -8.22
CA LYS A 122 -16.61 14.13 -9.15
C LYS A 122 -15.30 14.41 -8.41
N PRO A 123 -14.14 14.29 -9.07
CA PRO A 123 -12.85 14.58 -8.44
C PRO A 123 -12.78 15.96 -7.75
N SER A 124 -13.37 17.00 -8.36
CA SER A 124 -13.41 18.36 -7.77
C SER A 124 -14.31 18.44 -6.52
N GLU A 125 -15.43 17.73 -6.50
CA GLU A 125 -16.33 17.65 -5.33
C GLU A 125 -15.62 16.92 -4.18
N ARG A 126 -14.92 15.82 -4.49
CA ARG A 126 -14.09 15.09 -3.51
C ARG A 126 -12.99 15.97 -2.96
N ALA A 127 -12.27 16.72 -3.81
CA ALA A 127 -11.22 17.64 -3.37
C ALA A 127 -11.76 18.71 -2.41
N GLY A 128 -12.94 19.28 -2.69
CA GLY A 128 -13.61 20.23 -1.81
C GLY A 128 -13.95 19.63 -0.44
N ALA A 129 -14.52 18.43 -0.41
CA ALA A 129 -14.85 17.72 0.82
C ALA A 129 -13.60 17.31 1.63
N ILE A 130 -12.52 16.93 0.96
CA ILE A 130 -11.21 16.61 1.57
C ILE A 130 -10.65 17.88 2.22
N ASN A 131 -10.58 18.99 1.49
CA ASN A 131 -10.02 20.24 1.99
C ASN A 131 -10.78 20.79 3.21
N ALA A 132 -12.11 20.62 3.25
CA ALA A 132 -12.93 21.01 4.40
C ALA A 132 -12.56 20.23 5.68
N GLN A 133 -11.99 19.07 5.55
CA GLN A 133 -11.56 18.22 6.67
C GLN A 133 -10.12 18.49 7.11
N ILE A 134 -9.35 19.31 6.40
CA ILE A 134 -7.96 19.70 6.72
C ILE A 134 -7.06 18.47 7.00
N PRO A 135 -6.89 17.53 6.05
CA PRO A 135 -5.99 16.39 6.21
C PRO A 135 -4.52 16.82 6.12
N GLN A 136 -3.65 16.01 6.71
CA GLN A 136 -2.19 16.15 6.61
C GLN A 136 -1.60 15.25 5.52
N LEU A 137 -2.38 14.28 5.03
CA LEU A 137 -2.01 13.38 3.95
C LEU A 137 -3.26 12.86 3.24
N LEU A 138 -3.19 12.72 1.93
CA LEU A 138 -4.20 12.07 1.10
C LEU A 138 -3.60 10.87 0.36
N LEU A 139 -4.29 9.75 0.42
CA LEU A 139 -4.09 8.62 -0.49
C LEU A 139 -5.36 8.38 -1.30
N SER A 140 -5.28 8.54 -2.62
CA SER A 140 -6.33 8.16 -3.56
C SER A 140 -6.01 6.81 -4.18
N ILE A 141 -6.89 5.82 -4.01
CA ILE A 141 -6.68 4.43 -4.43
C ILE A 141 -7.46 4.18 -5.71
N HIS A 142 -6.76 3.69 -6.72
CA HIS A 142 -7.25 3.39 -8.06
C HIS A 142 -6.78 2.01 -8.54
N GLY A 143 -7.28 1.58 -9.69
CA GLY A 143 -6.87 0.38 -10.38
C GLY A 143 -6.62 0.67 -11.86
N ASN A 144 -5.44 0.32 -12.32
CA ASN A 144 -5.04 0.51 -13.70
C ASN A 144 -5.78 -0.45 -14.62
N SER A 145 -5.82 -0.12 -15.92
CA SER A 145 -6.39 -0.99 -16.94
C SER A 145 -5.61 -0.92 -18.24
N ALA A 146 -5.73 -1.97 -19.04
CA ALA A 146 -5.13 -2.05 -20.36
C ALA A 146 -6.11 -2.71 -21.35
N PRO A 147 -5.95 -2.48 -22.67
CA PRO A 147 -6.75 -3.14 -23.68
C PRO A 147 -6.65 -4.67 -23.58
N GLU A 148 -7.71 -5.36 -24.03
CA GLU A 148 -7.75 -6.82 -24.10
C GLU A 148 -6.53 -7.40 -24.85
N GLY A 149 -5.95 -8.48 -24.31
CA GLY A 149 -4.74 -9.10 -24.83
C GLY A 149 -3.43 -8.40 -24.45
N SER A 150 -3.48 -7.30 -23.68
CA SER A 150 -2.29 -6.65 -23.15
C SER A 150 -1.68 -7.46 -22.00
N ALA A 151 -0.34 -7.56 -21.96
CA ALA A 151 0.41 -8.12 -20.85
C ALA A 151 0.78 -7.05 -19.78
N ALA A 152 0.08 -5.92 -19.75
CA ALA A 152 0.34 -4.86 -18.78
C ALA A 152 -0.09 -5.30 -17.38
N ALA A 153 0.82 -5.17 -16.42
CA ALA A 153 0.64 -5.55 -15.02
C ALA A 153 1.54 -4.69 -14.12
N GLY A 154 1.25 -4.66 -12.83
CA GLY A 154 2.08 -4.08 -11.79
C GLY A 154 1.55 -2.78 -11.19
N PHE A 155 2.25 -2.32 -10.16
CA PHE A 155 1.94 -1.12 -9.38
C PHE A 155 2.60 0.12 -9.97
N GLU A 156 1.89 1.24 -9.93
CA GLU A 156 2.46 2.58 -10.12
C GLU A 156 1.70 3.61 -9.29
N CYS A 157 2.35 4.72 -8.96
CA CYS A 157 1.70 5.80 -8.25
C CYS A 157 2.15 7.17 -8.78
N TYR A 158 1.30 8.15 -8.53
CA TYR A 158 1.42 9.51 -9.05
C TYR A 158 1.35 10.49 -7.88
N PRO A 159 2.49 11.04 -7.43
CA PRO A 159 2.51 12.16 -6.49
C PRO A 159 2.16 13.48 -7.17
N SER A 160 1.92 14.52 -6.39
CA SER A 160 1.88 15.90 -6.90
C SER A 160 3.14 16.19 -7.73
N VAL A 161 2.96 16.82 -8.90
CA VAL A 161 4.03 16.98 -9.90
C VAL A 161 5.05 18.06 -9.49
N PRO A 162 6.27 18.08 -10.09
CA PRO A 162 7.26 19.11 -9.85
C PRO A 162 6.70 20.54 -9.99
N GLY A 163 7.12 21.43 -9.10
CA GLY A 163 6.67 22.81 -9.04
C GLY A 163 5.40 23.06 -8.21
N ARG A 164 4.69 22.02 -7.77
CA ARG A 164 3.55 22.14 -6.85
C ARG A 164 4.01 22.21 -5.40
N THR A 165 3.23 22.88 -4.56
CA THR A 165 3.55 23.12 -3.14
C THR A 165 3.93 21.85 -2.39
N TRP A 166 3.19 20.76 -2.61
CA TRP A 166 3.35 19.51 -1.88
C TRP A 166 4.14 18.44 -2.64
N HIS A 167 4.89 18.82 -3.68
CA HIS A 167 5.62 17.86 -4.51
C HIS A 167 6.59 16.97 -3.71
N ARG A 168 7.42 17.57 -2.85
CA ARG A 168 8.48 16.83 -2.12
C ARG A 168 7.90 15.84 -1.12
N GLU A 169 6.88 16.26 -0.36
CA GLU A 169 6.18 15.46 0.62
C GLU A 169 5.40 14.32 -0.07
N SER A 170 4.71 14.63 -1.16
CA SER A 170 3.98 13.65 -1.97
C SER A 170 4.93 12.61 -2.59
N TYR A 171 6.07 13.06 -3.10
CA TYR A 171 7.08 12.16 -3.69
C TYR A 171 7.69 11.23 -2.62
N TYR A 172 7.98 11.76 -1.43
CA TYR A 172 8.46 10.95 -0.31
C TYR A 172 7.43 9.87 0.07
N PHE A 173 6.15 10.23 0.14
CA PHE A 173 5.09 9.24 0.42
C PHE A 173 4.96 8.20 -0.70
N ALA A 174 5.02 8.62 -1.97
CA ALA A 174 5.04 7.71 -3.11
C ALA A 174 6.17 6.68 -3.06
N GLN A 175 7.36 7.09 -2.57
CA GLN A 175 8.48 6.17 -2.35
C GLN A 175 8.17 5.11 -1.29
N GLN A 176 7.49 5.48 -0.18
CA GLN A 176 7.10 4.51 0.85
C GLN A 176 6.08 3.50 0.29
N LEU A 177 5.07 3.97 -0.46
CA LEU A 177 4.09 3.11 -1.12
C LEU A 177 4.75 2.13 -2.10
N ALA A 178 5.61 2.63 -2.99
CA ALA A 178 6.28 1.81 -4.00
C ALA A 178 7.22 0.77 -3.37
N GLN A 179 7.98 1.13 -2.33
CA GLN A 179 8.84 0.21 -1.59
C GLN A 179 8.03 -0.88 -0.88
N GLY A 180 6.92 -0.51 -0.25
CA GLY A 180 6.02 -1.46 0.41
C GLY A 180 5.39 -2.43 -0.59
N MET A 181 4.87 -1.94 -1.71
CA MET A 181 4.30 -2.78 -2.76
C MET A 181 5.34 -3.72 -3.39
N GLN A 182 6.56 -3.23 -3.63
CA GLN A 182 7.66 -4.07 -4.11
C GLN A 182 8.01 -5.19 -3.10
N ALA A 183 8.06 -4.87 -1.82
CA ALA A 183 8.33 -5.84 -0.76
C ALA A 183 7.20 -6.90 -0.65
N ALA A 184 5.96 -6.53 -0.97
CA ALA A 184 4.82 -7.45 -1.08
C ALA A 184 4.81 -8.27 -2.37
N GLY A 185 5.78 -8.06 -3.28
CA GLY A 185 5.93 -8.82 -4.52
C GLY A 185 5.36 -8.15 -5.77
N ALA A 186 4.86 -6.91 -5.68
CA ALA A 186 4.36 -6.20 -6.84
C ALA A 186 5.49 -5.84 -7.82
N LYS A 187 5.23 -6.01 -9.11
CA LYS A 187 6.08 -5.47 -10.16
C LYS A 187 5.90 -3.96 -10.22
N LEU A 188 6.97 -3.21 -10.06
CA LEU A 188 6.93 -1.76 -10.19
C LEU A 188 7.00 -1.32 -11.65
N ARG A 189 6.17 -0.35 -12.03
CA ARG A 189 6.13 0.25 -13.37
C ARG A 189 6.94 1.55 -13.39
N GLY A 190 7.49 1.90 -14.54
CA GLY A 190 8.32 3.09 -14.68
C GLY A 190 9.55 3.07 -13.77
N HIS A 191 10.04 4.24 -13.43
CA HIS A 191 11.20 4.38 -12.54
C HIS A 191 10.78 4.25 -11.09
N GLY A 192 11.03 3.07 -10.49
CA GLY A 192 10.74 2.80 -9.06
C GLY A 192 9.26 2.87 -8.69
N GLY A 193 8.34 2.61 -9.61
CA GLY A 193 6.90 2.65 -9.35
C GLY A 193 6.29 4.05 -9.32
N ILE A 194 7.06 5.09 -9.64
CA ILE A 194 6.61 6.49 -9.54
C ILE A 194 6.67 7.16 -10.90
N ARG A 195 5.59 7.83 -11.29
CA ARG A 195 5.45 8.59 -12.52
C ARG A 195 4.69 9.89 -12.29
N TYR A 196 4.71 10.77 -13.27
CA TYR A 196 3.90 11.98 -13.31
C TYR A 196 2.89 11.92 -14.44
N ILE A 197 1.74 12.52 -14.21
CA ILE A 197 0.72 12.73 -15.24
C ILE A 197 0.58 14.24 -15.48
N TYR A 198 0.53 14.60 -16.76
CA TYR A 198 0.17 15.93 -17.20
C TYR A 198 -0.92 15.84 -18.25
N TYR A 199 -1.78 16.85 -18.34
CA TYR A 199 -2.84 16.96 -19.31
C TYR A 199 -2.60 18.14 -20.25
N GLN A 200 -2.47 17.87 -21.54
CA GLN A 200 -2.45 18.89 -22.58
C GLN A 200 -3.83 18.85 -23.28
N GLY A 201 -4.74 19.71 -22.83
CA GLY A 201 -6.15 19.56 -23.15
C GLY A 201 -6.71 18.25 -22.58
N GLU A 202 -7.25 17.38 -23.46
CA GLU A 202 -7.75 16.04 -23.07
C GLU A 202 -6.68 14.94 -23.18
N VAL A 203 -5.48 15.26 -23.68
CA VAL A 203 -4.42 14.27 -23.89
C VAL A 203 -3.64 14.07 -22.60
N LYS A 204 -3.68 12.83 -22.06
CA LYS A 204 -2.90 12.39 -20.91
C LYS A 204 -1.47 12.08 -21.32
N GLN A 205 -0.51 12.77 -20.72
CA GLN A 205 0.92 12.54 -20.91
C GLN A 205 1.50 11.86 -19.68
N LEU A 206 2.06 10.67 -19.86
CA LEU A 206 2.75 9.92 -18.83
C LEU A 206 4.24 10.27 -18.90
N VAL A 207 4.81 10.68 -17.76
CA VAL A 207 6.21 11.14 -17.63
C VAL A 207 6.89 10.38 -16.51
N GLU A 208 8.10 9.90 -16.75
CA GLU A 208 8.89 9.22 -15.72
C GLU A 208 9.33 10.19 -14.62
N SER A 209 9.37 9.71 -13.38
CA SER A 209 9.70 10.53 -12.19
C SER A 209 11.14 11.08 -12.19
N THR A 210 11.99 10.61 -13.09
CA THR A 210 13.34 11.16 -13.32
C THR A 210 13.33 12.49 -14.05
N HIS A 211 12.21 12.88 -14.67
CA HIS A 211 12.03 14.18 -15.32
C HIS A 211 11.42 15.16 -14.31
N THR A 212 12.27 16.01 -13.76
CA THR A 212 11.91 16.93 -12.66
C THR A 212 11.64 18.36 -13.12
N GLU A 213 11.53 18.60 -14.44
CA GLU A 213 11.23 19.92 -14.99
C GLU A 213 9.84 20.36 -14.55
N VAL A 214 9.76 21.61 -14.11
CA VAL A 214 8.48 22.25 -13.77
C VAL A 214 7.70 22.52 -15.04
N ARG A 215 6.42 22.15 -15.06
CA ARG A 215 5.50 22.32 -16.18
C ARG A 215 4.24 23.05 -15.73
N ASP A 216 3.67 23.84 -16.65
CA ASP A 216 2.44 24.59 -16.40
C ASP A 216 1.17 23.74 -16.55
N GLU A 217 1.27 22.60 -17.26
CA GLU A 217 0.16 21.70 -17.49
C GLU A 217 -0.33 21.10 -16.15
N ARG A 218 -1.65 20.95 -16.05
CA ARG A 218 -2.26 20.35 -14.85
C ARG A 218 -2.08 18.83 -14.84
N SER A 219 -2.01 18.30 -13.63
CA SER A 219 -2.08 16.87 -13.33
C SER A 219 -3.54 16.43 -13.06
N PHE A 220 -3.74 15.32 -12.37
CA PHE A 220 -5.04 14.87 -11.89
C PHE A 220 -5.72 15.95 -11.06
N THR A 221 -7.00 16.22 -11.35
CA THR A 221 -7.79 17.24 -10.66
C THR A 221 -7.70 17.11 -9.13
N LEU A 222 -7.82 15.89 -8.62
CA LEU A 222 -7.75 15.64 -7.18
C LEU A 222 -6.39 16.09 -6.59
N LEU A 223 -5.28 15.73 -7.22
CA LEU A 223 -3.92 16.09 -6.75
C LEU A 223 -3.61 17.59 -6.89
N GLU A 224 -4.23 18.25 -7.87
CA GLU A 224 -4.06 19.70 -8.07
C GLU A 224 -4.89 20.55 -7.11
N ASP A 225 -6.06 20.05 -6.70
CA ASP A 225 -7.05 20.86 -5.99
C ASP A 225 -7.04 20.62 -4.46
N VAL A 226 -6.30 19.62 -3.95
CA VAL A 226 -6.17 19.39 -2.50
C VAL A 226 -5.06 20.19 -1.86
N ASN A 227 -5.28 20.59 -0.59
CA ASN A 227 -4.37 21.44 0.18
C ASN A 227 -3.47 20.65 1.14
N CYS A 228 -3.07 19.44 0.75
CA CYS A 228 -2.15 18.58 1.51
C CYS A 228 -1.29 17.74 0.58
N PRO A 229 -0.20 17.14 1.08
CA PRO A 229 0.52 16.09 0.36
C PRO A 229 -0.44 14.99 -0.10
N ALA A 230 -0.31 14.58 -1.38
CA ALA A 230 -1.26 13.66 -1.99
C ALA A 230 -0.59 12.72 -2.99
N VAL A 231 -1.03 11.47 -2.99
CA VAL A 231 -0.62 10.45 -3.97
C VAL A 231 -1.86 9.72 -4.48
N LEU A 232 -1.93 9.52 -5.80
CA LEU A 232 -2.84 8.57 -6.43
C LEU A 232 -2.07 7.28 -6.70
N ALA A 233 -2.55 6.17 -6.17
CA ALA A 233 -1.95 4.85 -6.34
C ALA A 233 -2.81 3.98 -7.25
N GLU A 234 -2.23 3.50 -8.35
CA GLU A 234 -2.77 2.44 -9.19
C GLU A 234 -2.32 1.10 -8.62
N GLN A 235 -3.16 0.53 -7.76
CA GLN A 235 -2.88 -0.63 -6.92
C GLN A 235 -2.40 -1.84 -7.72
N CYS A 236 -3.07 -2.12 -8.82
CA CYS A 236 -2.80 -3.21 -9.77
C CYS A 236 -3.61 -3.00 -11.05
N PHE A 237 -3.39 -3.82 -12.07
CA PHE A 237 -4.25 -3.81 -13.27
C PHE A 237 -5.49 -4.67 -13.03
N VAL A 238 -6.67 -4.05 -13.00
CA VAL A 238 -7.95 -4.78 -12.88
C VAL A 238 -8.22 -5.70 -14.07
N THR A 239 -7.51 -5.50 -15.19
CA THR A 239 -7.56 -6.34 -16.39
C THR A 239 -6.55 -7.49 -16.41
N SER A 240 -5.67 -7.60 -15.42
CA SER A 240 -4.68 -8.67 -15.28
C SER A 240 -5.13 -9.70 -14.25
N GLU A 241 -5.34 -10.96 -14.68
CA GLU A 241 -5.70 -12.04 -13.76
C GLU A 241 -4.64 -12.26 -12.66
N GLU A 242 -3.35 -12.16 -13.02
CA GLU A 242 -2.23 -12.31 -12.08
C GLU A 242 -2.23 -11.20 -11.03
N ASP A 243 -2.37 -9.95 -11.45
CA ASP A 243 -2.41 -8.79 -10.54
C ASP A 243 -3.63 -8.86 -9.62
N VAL A 244 -4.83 -9.17 -10.17
CA VAL A 244 -6.06 -9.28 -9.37
C VAL A 244 -5.98 -10.43 -8.37
N ALA A 245 -5.45 -11.59 -8.78
CA ALA A 245 -5.28 -12.71 -7.85
C ALA A 245 -4.41 -12.35 -6.64
N GLN A 246 -3.39 -11.51 -6.84
CA GLN A 246 -2.44 -11.14 -5.80
C GLN A 246 -2.87 -9.88 -5.02
N PHE A 247 -3.40 -8.87 -5.70
CA PHE A 247 -3.62 -7.54 -5.14
C PHE A 247 -5.05 -6.98 -5.30
N GLY A 248 -5.89 -7.57 -6.14
CA GLY A 248 -7.24 -7.07 -6.43
C GLY A 248 -8.38 -7.96 -5.91
N SER A 249 -8.09 -9.15 -5.41
CA SER A 249 -9.04 -10.03 -4.71
C SER A 249 -9.34 -9.47 -3.30
N GLU A 250 -10.35 -9.98 -2.61
CA GLU A 250 -10.68 -9.57 -1.24
C GLU A 250 -9.45 -9.68 -0.31
N GLU A 251 -8.72 -10.78 -0.36
CA GLU A 251 -7.50 -10.96 0.45
C GLU A 251 -6.34 -10.10 -0.07
N GLY A 252 -6.25 -9.90 -1.37
CA GLY A 252 -5.31 -8.99 -2.00
C GLY A 252 -5.54 -7.54 -1.56
N CYS A 253 -6.78 -7.09 -1.48
CA CYS A 253 -7.15 -5.76 -0.98
C CYS A 253 -6.73 -5.55 0.49
N LYS A 254 -6.87 -6.57 1.34
CA LYS A 254 -6.37 -6.52 2.73
C LYS A 254 -4.84 -6.45 2.79
N THR A 255 -4.16 -7.23 1.95
CA THR A 255 -2.70 -7.18 1.83
C THR A 255 -2.23 -5.78 1.44
N VAL A 256 -2.85 -5.18 0.42
CA VAL A 256 -2.51 -3.82 -0.03
C VAL A 256 -2.83 -2.78 1.04
N ALA A 257 -3.97 -2.90 1.71
CA ALA A 257 -4.33 -2.02 2.83
C ALA A 257 -3.28 -2.04 3.94
N ARG A 258 -2.73 -3.21 4.28
CA ARG A 258 -1.62 -3.34 5.24
C ARG A 258 -0.36 -2.63 4.73
N VAL A 259 0.01 -2.82 3.48
CA VAL A 259 1.16 -2.13 2.86
C VAL A 259 0.99 -0.62 2.90
N TYR A 260 -0.19 -0.12 2.58
CA TYR A 260 -0.49 1.32 2.59
C TYR A 260 -0.49 1.90 4.02
N TYR A 261 -1.00 1.16 5.00
CA TYR A 261 -0.92 1.54 6.41
C TYR A 261 0.54 1.65 6.88
N GLU A 262 1.39 0.67 6.56
CA GLU A 262 2.81 0.69 6.90
C GLU A 262 3.54 1.84 6.20
N ALA A 263 3.19 2.16 4.95
CA ALA A 263 3.73 3.32 4.24
C ALA A 263 3.29 4.66 4.88
N ILE A 264 2.06 4.75 5.38
CA ILE A 264 1.57 5.91 6.16
C ILE A 264 2.35 6.01 7.48
N CYS A 265 2.55 4.92 8.20
CA CYS A 265 3.36 4.89 9.40
C CYS A 265 4.80 5.38 9.13
N ALA A 266 5.42 4.91 8.05
CA ALA A 266 6.75 5.34 7.63
C ALA A 266 6.82 6.83 7.28
N TYR A 267 5.76 7.36 6.64
CA TYR A 267 5.66 8.79 6.33
C TYR A 267 5.63 9.66 7.57
N PHE A 268 4.85 9.30 8.59
CA PHE A 268 4.71 10.04 9.84
C PHE A 268 5.75 9.67 10.90
N GLY A 269 6.53 8.62 10.69
CA GLY A 269 7.55 8.14 11.63
C GLY A 269 6.98 7.38 12.84
N THR A 270 5.77 6.84 12.72
CA THR A 270 5.14 5.97 13.73
C THR A 270 5.52 4.50 13.51
N GLN A 271 5.23 3.66 14.51
CA GLN A 271 5.40 2.21 14.38
C GLN A 271 4.05 1.57 14.05
N PRO A 272 3.96 0.73 13.02
CA PRO A 272 2.71 0.04 12.70
C PRO A 272 2.31 -0.92 13.82
N LEU A 273 1.00 -1.01 14.09
CA LEU A 273 0.44 -1.99 15.02
C LEU A 273 0.39 -3.38 14.37
N ASP A 274 0.62 -4.43 15.18
CA ASP A 274 0.48 -5.83 14.76
C ASP A 274 -1.00 -6.28 14.76
N THR A 275 -1.92 -5.42 14.35
CA THR A 275 -3.35 -5.73 14.29
C THR A 275 -3.65 -6.54 13.02
N PRO A 276 -4.23 -7.75 13.09
CA PRO A 276 -4.68 -8.47 11.91
C PRO A 276 -5.90 -7.78 11.27
N LEU A 277 -6.03 -7.91 9.94
CA LEU A 277 -7.23 -7.49 9.18
C LEU A 277 -8.27 -8.59 9.14
#